data_aee327d49d2f749932c40e60fe8409c0
#
_entry.id   aee327d49d2f749932c40e60fe8409c0
#
_cell.length_a   1.000
_cell.length_b   1.000
_cell.length_c   1.000
_cell.angle_alpha   90.00
_cell.angle_beta   90.00
_cell.angle_gamma   90.00
#
_symmetry.space_group_name_H-M   'P 1'
#
loop_
_entity.id
_entity.type
_entity.pdbx_description
1 polymer ?
#
loop_
_entity_poly.entity_id
_entity_poly.type
_entity_poly.pdbx_seq_one_letter_code
_entity_poly.pdbx_strand_id
1 'polypeptide(L)'
;MHPCFYLPEKADEFDFSSYSYVVVAIDTVTAKIDIIMQAQKAGVPVISCMGAGNKLDPSRFEVTDIYKTSVCPLAKVMRRELKKRGVKKLKVVYSREEAIKTGSRTPGSIAFVPSVAGLTAAGEVVKDLLTGVGECAGSKGANRPEELRCQEGANRPQEQ
;
A
#
# COMPACT_ATOMS: atom_id res chain seq x y z
N MET A 1 -10.23 -17.19 4.44
CA MET A 1 -10.76 -15.89 4.93
C MET A 1 -10.71 -15.93 6.44
N HIS A 2 -10.11 -14.93 7.10
CA HIS A 2 -10.00 -14.85 8.56
C HIS A 2 -10.95 -13.75 9.07
N PRO A 3 -12.20 -14.05 9.46
CA PRO A 3 -13.17 -13.07 9.93
C PRO A 3 -12.85 -12.67 11.37
N CYS A 4 -11.77 -11.92 11.58
CA CYS A 4 -11.36 -11.48 12.90
C CYS A 4 -10.89 -10.02 12.87
N PHE A 5 -11.01 -9.36 14.02
CA PHE A 5 -10.38 -8.07 14.23
C PHE A 5 -8.89 -8.28 14.53
N TYR A 6 -8.01 -7.74 13.68
CA TYR A 6 -6.58 -7.88 13.87
C TYR A 6 -6.10 -7.03 15.06
N LEU A 7 -5.45 -7.67 15.99
CA LEU A 7 -4.75 -7.06 17.12
C LEU A 7 -3.32 -7.62 17.17
N PRO A 8 -2.32 -6.87 17.68
CA PRO A 8 -0.95 -7.34 17.78
C PRO A 8 -0.80 -8.68 18.53
N GLU A 9 -1.65 -8.92 19.54
CA GLU A 9 -1.67 -10.16 20.33
C GLU A 9 -2.08 -11.39 19.52
N LYS A 10 -2.70 -11.16 18.35
CA LYS A 10 -3.13 -12.21 17.41
C LYS A 10 -2.20 -12.35 16.21
N ALA A 11 -1.06 -11.66 16.20
CA ALA A 11 -0.14 -11.69 15.06
C ALA A 11 0.35 -13.11 14.75
N ASP A 12 0.53 -13.95 15.76
CA ASP A 12 0.99 -15.35 15.61
C ASP A 12 -0.05 -16.26 14.96
N GLU A 13 -1.32 -15.85 14.86
CA GLU A 13 -2.37 -16.57 14.13
C GLU A 13 -2.22 -16.43 12.60
N PHE A 14 -1.36 -15.52 12.13
CA PHE A 14 -1.16 -15.21 10.73
C PHE A 14 0.25 -15.56 10.26
N ASP A 15 0.36 -16.48 9.33
CA ASP A 15 1.62 -16.74 8.63
C ASP A 15 1.81 -15.72 7.49
N PHE A 16 2.49 -14.63 7.79
CA PHE A 16 2.77 -13.58 6.81
C PHE A 16 3.63 -14.08 5.64
N SER A 17 4.44 -15.12 5.83
CA SER A 17 5.30 -15.68 4.78
C SER A 17 4.51 -16.38 3.67
N SER A 18 3.27 -16.76 3.95
CA SER A 18 2.38 -17.41 2.98
C SER A 18 1.76 -16.44 1.96
N TYR A 19 1.93 -15.11 2.15
CA TYR A 19 1.37 -14.09 1.26
C TYR A 19 2.42 -13.57 0.27
N SER A 20 2.00 -13.35 -0.97
CA SER A 20 2.85 -12.72 -2.00
C SER A 20 2.94 -11.21 -1.84
N TYR A 21 1.97 -10.59 -1.19
CA TYR A 21 1.89 -9.14 -0.97
C TYR A 21 0.93 -8.80 0.16
N VAL A 22 1.21 -7.74 0.93
CA VAL A 22 0.34 -7.27 2.00
C VAL A 22 -0.16 -5.85 1.72
N VAL A 23 -1.48 -5.66 1.74
CA VAL A 23 -2.12 -4.35 1.62
C VAL A 23 -2.71 -3.95 2.97
N VAL A 24 -2.26 -2.82 3.52
CA VAL A 24 -2.71 -2.33 4.83
C VAL A 24 -3.66 -1.15 4.65
N ALA A 25 -4.96 -1.42 4.72
CA ALA A 25 -6.03 -0.44 4.54
C ALA A 25 -6.96 -0.35 5.77
N ILE A 26 -6.40 -0.43 6.96
CA ILE A 26 -7.10 -0.32 8.25
C ILE A 26 -6.83 1.04 8.90
N ASP A 27 -7.65 1.47 9.85
CA ASP A 27 -7.53 2.78 10.50
C ASP A 27 -6.74 2.76 11.82
N THR A 28 -6.71 1.62 12.50
CA THR A 28 -6.01 1.48 13.78
C THR A 28 -4.50 1.55 13.61
N VAL A 29 -3.89 2.62 14.13
CA VAL A 29 -2.45 2.88 13.99
C VAL A 29 -1.59 1.74 14.52
N THR A 30 -1.92 1.21 15.71
CA THR A 30 -1.16 0.12 16.34
C THR A 30 -1.16 -1.13 15.47
N ALA A 31 -2.34 -1.57 15.03
CA ALA A 31 -2.47 -2.73 14.15
C ALA A 31 -1.80 -2.50 12.78
N LYS A 32 -1.94 -1.28 12.23
CA LYS A 32 -1.26 -0.90 10.98
C LYS A 32 0.26 -1.03 11.07
N ILE A 33 0.85 -0.56 12.16
CA ILE A 33 2.29 -0.65 12.40
C ILE A 33 2.72 -2.10 12.57
N ASP A 34 1.98 -2.88 13.34
CA ASP A 34 2.31 -4.26 13.60
C ASP A 34 2.28 -5.10 12.31
N ILE A 35 1.22 -5.01 11.50
CA ILE A 35 1.14 -5.70 10.21
C ILE A 35 2.33 -5.33 9.30
N ILE A 36 2.72 -4.06 9.26
CA ILE A 36 3.88 -3.61 8.47
C ILE A 36 5.16 -4.28 8.98
N MET A 37 5.35 -4.32 10.30
CA MET A 37 6.53 -4.95 10.91
C MET A 37 6.58 -6.46 10.65
N GLN A 38 5.45 -7.17 10.77
CA GLN A 38 5.35 -8.61 10.50
C GLN A 38 5.62 -8.91 9.02
N ALA A 39 5.01 -8.16 8.10
CA ALA A 39 5.26 -8.32 6.67
C ALA A 39 6.74 -8.11 6.32
N GLN A 40 7.38 -7.07 6.88
CA GLN A 40 8.80 -6.82 6.66
C GLN A 40 9.68 -7.91 7.25
N LYS A 41 9.35 -8.42 8.45
CA LYS A 41 10.07 -9.55 9.08
C LYS A 41 9.97 -10.81 8.23
N ALA A 42 8.82 -11.04 7.60
CA ALA A 42 8.60 -12.16 6.69
C ALA A 42 9.20 -11.94 5.28
N GLY A 43 9.76 -10.75 4.99
CA GLY A 43 10.29 -10.42 3.67
C GLY A 43 9.21 -10.20 2.60
N VAL A 44 7.95 -10.00 3.01
CA VAL A 44 6.82 -9.82 2.11
C VAL A 44 6.65 -8.33 1.78
N PRO A 45 6.50 -7.95 0.50
CA PRO A 45 6.26 -6.58 0.12
C PRO A 45 4.94 -6.07 0.70
N VAL A 46 4.94 -4.79 1.08
CA VAL A 46 3.80 -4.17 1.75
C VAL A 46 3.54 -2.76 1.22
N ILE A 47 2.26 -2.45 0.98
CA ILE A 47 1.77 -1.10 0.70
C ILE A 47 0.73 -0.70 1.74
N SER A 48 0.77 0.56 2.19
CA SER A 48 -0.17 1.04 3.21
C SER A 48 -0.92 2.29 2.75
N CYS A 49 -2.26 2.25 2.84
CA CYS A 49 -3.10 3.41 2.62
C CYS A 49 -3.06 4.34 3.84
N MET A 50 -2.86 5.64 3.60
CA MET A 50 -2.93 6.68 4.62
C MET A 50 -4.36 7.22 4.75
N GLY A 51 -4.54 8.29 5.55
CA GLY A 51 -5.86 8.84 5.82
C GLY A 51 -6.56 9.41 4.56
N ALA A 52 -7.78 8.92 4.31
CA ALA A 52 -8.66 9.37 3.24
C ALA A 52 -9.86 10.20 3.75
N GLY A 53 -10.03 10.29 5.07
CA GLY A 53 -11.14 11.04 5.68
C GLY A 53 -11.02 12.55 5.54
N ASN A 54 -12.17 13.24 5.52
CA ASN A 54 -12.31 14.69 5.38
C ASN A 54 -11.65 15.25 4.09
N LYS A 55 -11.74 14.51 2.99
CA LYS A 55 -11.19 14.87 1.67
C LYS A 55 -12.27 14.74 0.61
N LEU A 56 -12.16 15.53 -0.45
CA LEU A 56 -13.12 15.59 -1.56
C LEU A 56 -12.48 15.36 -2.92
N ASP A 57 -11.16 15.53 -3.05
CA ASP A 57 -10.46 15.41 -4.31
C ASP A 57 -9.66 14.10 -4.40
N PRO A 58 -10.22 13.06 -5.06
CA PRO A 58 -9.57 11.77 -5.21
C PRO A 58 -8.37 11.81 -6.17
N SER A 59 -8.27 12.84 -7.03
CA SER A 59 -7.16 12.99 -7.99
C SER A 59 -5.83 13.32 -7.30
N ARG A 60 -5.86 13.74 -6.04
CA ARG A 60 -4.67 14.10 -5.26
C ARG A 60 -4.03 12.93 -4.52
N PHE A 61 -4.51 11.70 -4.73
CA PHE A 61 -3.81 10.52 -4.26
C PHE A 61 -2.56 10.26 -5.10
N GLU A 62 -1.48 9.92 -4.42
CA GLU A 62 -0.23 9.50 -5.04
C GLU A 62 0.39 8.33 -4.29
N VAL A 63 1.23 7.58 -4.99
CA VAL A 63 2.05 6.50 -4.43
C VAL A 63 3.46 7.02 -4.21
N THR A 64 3.96 6.89 -2.98
CA THR A 64 5.29 7.36 -2.62
C THR A 64 5.86 6.60 -1.43
N ASP A 65 7.08 6.95 -1.01
CA ASP A 65 7.63 6.50 0.27
C ASP A 65 7.03 7.28 1.43
N ILE A 66 6.77 6.60 2.56
CA ILE A 66 6.20 7.22 3.78
C ILE A 66 6.98 8.47 4.22
N TYR A 67 8.31 8.48 4.05
CA TYR A 67 9.16 9.59 4.45
C TYR A 67 9.11 10.80 3.52
N LYS A 68 8.52 10.64 2.32
CA LYS A 68 8.28 11.73 1.36
C LYS A 68 6.88 12.32 1.47
N THR A 69 6.01 11.79 2.36
CA THR A 69 4.65 12.30 2.54
C THR A 69 4.61 13.66 3.26
N SER A 70 3.58 14.45 2.98
CA SER A 70 3.31 15.75 3.59
C SER A 70 1.86 15.82 4.12
N VAL A 71 1.43 16.92 4.64
CA VAL A 71 0.07 17.35 5.04
C VAL A 71 -0.85 16.33 5.75
N CYS A 72 -0.64 15.02 5.61
CA CYS A 72 -1.49 13.98 6.18
C CYS A 72 -1.13 13.73 7.67
N PRO A 73 -2.05 13.95 8.64
CA PRO A 73 -1.79 13.72 10.05
C PRO A 73 -1.44 12.26 10.38
N LEU A 74 -2.15 11.30 9.78
CA LEU A 74 -1.87 9.87 9.95
C LEU A 74 -0.47 9.52 9.47
N ALA A 75 -0.06 10.00 8.28
CA ALA A 75 1.28 9.76 7.77
C ALA A 75 2.36 10.36 8.68
N LYS A 76 2.11 11.51 9.31
CA LYS A 76 3.01 12.12 10.31
C LYS A 76 3.23 11.19 11.50
N VAL A 77 2.17 10.60 12.04
CA VAL A 77 2.25 9.64 13.15
C VAL A 77 2.99 8.39 12.70
N MET A 78 2.63 7.82 11.55
CA MET A 78 3.25 6.62 11.00
C MET A 78 4.76 6.82 10.77
N ARG A 79 5.20 7.93 10.17
CA ARG A 79 6.63 8.25 10.00
C ARG A 79 7.40 8.20 11.31
N ARG A 80 6.84 8.83 12.35
CA ARG A 80 7.50 8.89 13.68
C ARG A 80 7.64 7.48 14.27
N GLU A 81 6.56 6.73 14.27
CA GLU A 81 6.53 5.41 14.90
C GLU A 81 7.33 4.35 14.12
N LEU A 82 7.29 4.39 12.79
CA LEU A 82 8.08 3.49 11.94
C LEU A 82 9.58 3.79 12.02
N LYS A 83 9.94 5.09 12.09
CA LYS A 83 11.35 5.48 12.27
C LYS A 83 11.94 4.96 13.58
N LYS A 84 11.17 5.03 14.70
CA LYS A 84 11.60 4.47 16.00
C LYS A 84 11.85 2.95 15.93
N ARG A 85 11.16 2.25 15.03
CA ARG A 85 11.26 0.80 14.83
C ARG A 85 12.27 0.39 13.76
N GLY A 86 13.01 1.36 13.21
CA GLY A 86 14.06 1.10 12.23
C GLY A 86 13.56 0.82 10.81
N VAL A 87 12.29 1.06 10.51
CA VAL A 87 11.74 0.93 9.15
C VAL A 87 12.33 2.03 8.28
N LYS A 88 13.11 1.65 7.26
CA LYS A 88 13.83 2.59 6.37
C LYS A 88 13.00 3.06 5.19
N LYS A 89 12.02 2.25 4.76
CA LYS A 89 11.21 2.51 3.57
C LYS A 89 9.84 1.83 3.71
N LEU A 90 8.79 2.50 3.25
CA LEU A 90 7.46 1.92 3.14
C LEU A 90 6.72 2.59 1.99
N LYS A 91 6.24 1.80 1.03
CA LYS A 91 5.35 2.28 -0.04
C LYS A 91 3.99 2.60 0.55
N VAL A 92 3.48 3.79 0.25
CA VAL A 92 2.18 4.25 0.75
C VAL A 92 1.36 4.92 -0.35
N VAL A 93 0.04 4.80 -0.22
CA VAL A 93 -0.93 5.63 -0.94
C VAL A 93 -1.38 6.74 0.02
N TYR A 94 -1.17 8.00 -0.34
CA TYR A 94 -1.62 9.13 0.45
C TYR A 94 -2.09 10.28 -0.44
N SER A 95 -2.92 11.18 0.09
CA SER A 95 -3.39 12.36 -0.64
C SER A 95 -2.64 13.60 -0.16
N ARG A 96 -2.27 14.45 -1.12
CA ARG A 96 -1.73 15.80 -0.87
C ARG A 96 -2.80 16.82 -0.48
N GLU A 97 -4.06 16.42 -0.49
CA GLU A 97 -5.14 17.27 -0.04
C GLU A 97 -5.09 17.46 1.47
N GLU A 98 -5.21 18.69 1.94
CA GLU A 98 -5.40 18.96 3.36
C GLU A 98 -6.79 18.52 3.79
N ALA A 99 -6.89 17.85 4.93
CA ALA A 99 -8.18 17.42 5.46
C ALA A 99 -9.04 18.63 5.87
N ILE A 100 -10.29 18.63 5.44
CA ILE A 100 -11.26 19.67 5.80
C ILE A 100 -11.52 19.61 7.30
N LYS A 101 -11.47 20.75 7.97
CA LYS A 101 -11.78 20.90 9.38
C LYS A 101 -13.30 20.92 9.58
N THR A 102 -13.87 19.81 10.03
CA THR A 102 -15.32 19.67 10.23
C THR A 102 -15.79 19.99 11.63
N GLY A 103 -14.87 20.21 12.59
CA GLY A 103 -15.19 20.32 14.02
C GLY A 103 -15.58 19.01 14.69
N SER A 104 -15.79 17.93 13.92
CA SER A 104 -16.10 16.60 14.44
C SER A 104 -14.82 15.84 14.81
N ARG A 105 -14.88 15.01 15.86
CA ARG A 105 -13.80 14.08 16.22
C ARG A 105 -13.71 12.90 15.25
N THR A 106 -14.86 12.51 14.64
CA THR A 106 -14.91 11.42 13.67
C THR A 106 -14.72 11.99 12.29
N PRO A 107 -13.72 11.54 11.51
CA PRO A 107 -13.53 11.96 10.13
C PRO A 107 -14.75 11.57 9.26
N GLY A 108 -15.23 12.52 8.46
CA GLY A 108 -16.21 12.23 7.43
C GLY A 108 -15.56 11.46 6.26
N SER A 109 -16.36 10.69 5.54
CA SER A 109 -15.93 9.99 4.34
C SER A 109 -16.97 10.14 3.24
N ILE A 110 -16.51 10.24 2.00
CA ILE A 110 -17.34 10.23 0.81
C ILE A 110 -16.93 9.05 -0.07
N ALA A 111 -17.92 8.34 -0.63
CA ALA A 111 -17.72 7.01 -1.22
C ALA A 111 -16.58 6.92 -2.24
N PHE A 112 -16.39 7.92 -3.08
CA PHE A 112 -15.40 7.86 -4.16
C PHE A 112 -13.95 8.14 -3.71
N VAL A 113 -13.72 8.83 -2.60
CA VAL A 113 -12.36 9.17 -2.13
C VAL A 113 -11.61 7.94 -1.61
N PRO A 114 -12.09 7.19 -0.61
CA PRO A 114 -11.41 5.97 -0.17
C PRO A 114 -11.39 4.88 -1.24
N SER A 115 -12.41 4.83 -2.12
CA SER A 115 -12.44 3.89 -3.23
C SER A 115 -11.29 4.10 -4.21
N VAL A 116 -11.00 5.35 -4.60
CA VAL A 116 -9.84 5.65 -5.46
C VAL A 116 -8.52 5.34 -4.77
N ALA A 117 -8.39 5.60 -3.46
CA ALA A 117 -7.20 5.20 -2.72
C ALA A 117 -6.99 3.67 -2.76
N GLY A 118 -8.07 2.89 -2.61
CA GLY A 118 -8.04 1.44 -2.70
C GLY A 118 -7.67 0.94 -4.10
N LEU A 119 -8.26 1.51 -5.15
CA LEU A 119 -7.94 1.18 -6.54
C LEU A 119 -6.49 1.53 -6.89
N THR A 120 -5.99 2.67 -6.41
CA THR A 120 -4.59 3.06 -6.58
C THR A 120 -3.65 2.05 -5.91
N ALA A 121 -3.96 1.61 -4.69
CA ALA A 121 -3.17 0.60 -4.00
C ALA A 121 -3.19 -0.74 -4.76
N ALA A 122 -4.36 -1.18 -5.23
CA ALA A 122 -4.51 -2.41 -6.00
C ALA A 122 -3.71 -2.36 -7.31
N GLY A 123 -3.77 -1.24 -8.03
CA GLY A 123 -2.97 -1.04 -9.25
C GLY A 123 -1.46 -1.14 -9.01
N GLU A 124 -0.97 -0.60 -7.90
CA GLU A 124 0.44 -0.70 -7.52
C GLU A 124 0.84 -2.14 -7.15
N VAL A 125 -0.03 -2.88 -6.45
CA VAL A 125 0.21 -4.30 -6.15
C VAL A 125 0.35 -5.10 -7.44
N VAL A 126 -0.55 -4.91 -8.40
CA VAL A 126 -0.48 -5.61 -9.70
C VAL A 126 0.83 -5.28 -10.43
N LYS A 127 1.22 -4.00 -10.49
CA LYS A 127 2.49 -3.60 -11.11
C LYS A 127 3.70 -4.25 -10.44
N ASP A 128 3.74 -4.23 -9.11
CA ASP A 128 4.83 -4.82 -8.33
C ASP A 128 4.94 -6.33 -8.58
N LEU A 129 3.82 -7.05 -8.56
CA LEU A 129 3.78 -8.48 -8.81
C LEU A 129 4.22 -8.84 -10.25
N LEU A 130 3.81 -8.05 -11.25
CA LEU A 130 4.22 -8.24 -12.64
C LEU A 130 5.73 -7.96 -12.87
N THR A 131 6.31 -7.06 -12.08
CA THR A 131 7.75 -6.73 -12.18
C THR A 131 8.64 -7.61 -11.32
N GLY A 132 8.09 -8.62 -10.63
CA GLY A 132 8.83 -9.53 -9.77
C GLY A 132 9.19 -8.91 -8.40
N VAL A 133 8.63 -7.77 -8.06
CA VAL A 133 8.72 -7.21 -6.70
C VAL A 133 7.81 -8.04 -5.80
N GLY A 134 8.35 -9.04 -5.14
CA GLY A 134 7.60 -9.96 -4.29
C GLY A 134 7.95 -11.43 -4.52
N GLU A 135 8.84 -11.75 -5.44
CA GLU A 135 9.44 -13.08 -5.49
C GLU A 135 10.33 -13.25 -4.25
N CYS A 136 9.74 -13.80 -3.20
CA CYS A 136 10.49 -14.24 -2.02
C CYS A 136 11.57 -15.21 -2.46
N ALA A 137 12.76 -15.12 -1.86
CA ALA A 137 13.92 -15.97 -2.07
C ALA A 137 13.67 -17.45 -1.66
N GLY A 138 12.54 -18.02 -2.04
CA GLY A 138 12.08 -19.35 -1.66
C GLY A 138 11.39 -20.17 -2.74
N SER A 139 10.93 -19.59 -3.84
CA SER A 139 10.26 -20.36 -4.91
C SER A 139 11.14 -20.48 -6.15
N LYS A 140 12.17 -21.32 -6.09
CA LYS A 140 12.75 -21.90 -7.30
C LYS A 140 11.75 -22.90 -7.85
N GLY A 141 11.10 -22.55 -8.96
CA GLY A 141 10.41 -23.52 -9.81
C GLY A 141 8.88 -23.45 -9.81
N ALA A 142 8.30 -22.41 -10.42
CA ALA A 142 7.00 -22.53 -11.04
C ALA A 142 7.09 -21.88 -12.42
N ASN A 143 6.84 -22.69 -13.42
CA ASN A 143 6.86 -22.45 -14.86
C ASN A 143 6.11 -21.16 -15.21
N ARG A 144 6.81 -20.17 -15.76
CA ARG A 144 6.24 -18.97 -16.36
C ARG A 144 5.71 -19.36 -17.75
N PRO A 145 4.43 -19.16 -18.07
CA PRO A 145 3.99 -19.29 -19.45
C PRO A 145 4.68 -18.21 -20.30
N GLU A 146 5.34 -18.64 -21.36
CA GLU A 146 6.17 -17.83 -22.27
C GLU A 146 5.35 -16.89 -23.19
N GLU A 147 4.04 -16.77 -22.99
CA GLU A 147 3.10 -16.15 -23.94
C GLU A 147 2.74 -14.68 -23.71
N LEU A 148 3.42 -13.95 -22.81
CA LEU A 148 3.20 -12.51 -22.62
C LEU A 148 4.44 -11.67 -22.95
N ARG A 149 5.11 -11.97 -24.07
CA ARG A 149 5.93 -10.99 -24.79
C ARG A 149 5.00 -10.16 -25.66
N CYS A 150 4.54 -9.02 -25.14
CA CYS A 150 4.02 -7.96 -25.99
C CYS A 150 5.07 -7.62 -27.04
N GLN A 151 4.68 -7.78 -28.30
CA GLN A 151 5.47 -7.36 -29.46
C GLN A 151 5.61 -5.83 -29.41
N GLU A 152 6.71 -5.35 -28.85
CA GLU A 152 7.22 -4.01 -29.15
C GLU A 152 7.91 -4.08 -30.49
N GLY A 153 7.26 -3.56 -31.52
CA GLY A 153 7.90 -3.43 -32.82
C GLY A 153 6.92 -3.05 -33.91
N ALA A 154 7.15 -1.88 -34.45
CA ALA A 154 6.66 -1.37 -35.71
C ALA A 154 5.39 -0.51 -35.68
N ASN A 155 5.56 0.78 -35.43
CA ASN A 155 4.96 1.79 -36.29
C ASN A 155 5.77 3.09 -36.24
N ARG A 156 6.77 3.21 -37.11
CA ARG A 156 7.34 4.51 -37.53
C ARG A 156 6.56 4.95 -38.77
N PRO A 157 5.95 6.13 -38.79
CA PRO A 157 5.49 6.72 -40.03
C PRO A 157 6.75 7.18 -40.81
N GLN A 158 6.86 6.74 -42.06
CA GLN A 158 7.79 7.34 -43.03
C GLN A 158 7.14 8.64 -43.52
N GLU A 159 7.79 9.76 -43.27
CA GLU A 159 7.54 11.02 -43.96
C GLU A 159 8.10 10.93 -45.40
N GLN A 160 7.24 11.21 -46.34
CA GLN A 160 7.60 11.70 -47.69
C GLN A 160 6.97 13.07 -47.84
#